data_33b898b6c88fa4973ceee09041484fdf
#
_entry.id   33b898b6c88fa4973ceee09041484fdf
#
_cell.length_a   1.000
_cell.length_b   1.000
_cell.length_c   1.000
_cell.angle_alpha   90.00
_cell.angle_beta   90.00
_cell.angle_gamma   90.00
#
_symmetry.space_group_name_H-M   'P 1'
#
loop_
_entity.id
_entity.type
_entity.pdbx_description
1 polymer ?
#
loop_
_entity_poly.entity_id
_entity_poly.type
_entity_poly.pdbx_seq_one_letter_code
_entity_poly.pdbx_strand_id
1 'polypeptide(L)'
;MGTSAHSFTLLHDSEKEAFEAQIASMGPDTTLLVDTYDIPAAVKMAVELTGGKVAAVRIDSGDLGSTAVEVRRQLDELGAKQTKIVVTSDLDEYTIAALAAAPVDRFGVGTSLVTGSGHPTAGFVYKLVAHTDGAEWTEVAKTSKAKTNRGGEKIASRLIESGTASAELIGSDSGRLLQVDLMIEGKADYQYLGQKGVMAAKAHHLDAKAELPKTALRLSKGEPAIPTIFS
;
A
#
# COMPACT_ATOMS: atom_id res chain seq x y z
N MET A 1 -4.59 -5.20 15.34
CA MET A 1 -3.66 -6.23 15.85
C MET A 1 -2.46 -5.48 16.42
N GLY A 2 -2.20 -5.62 17.72
CA GLY A 2 -1.10 -4.95 18.41
C GLY A 2 0.14 -5.82 18.43
N THR A 3 1.30 -5.17 18.54
CA THR A 3 2.60 -5.81 18.75
C THR A 3 3.43 -4.90 19.67
N SER A 4 4.41 -5.46 20.35
CA SER A 4 5.35 -4.71 21.21
C SER A 4 6.62 -4.33 20.44
N ALA A 5 7.42 -3.46 21.03
CA ALA A 5 8.79 -3.18 20.60
C ALA A 5 9.78 -4.02 21.41
N HIS A 6 11.04 -4.16 20.94
CA HIS A 6 12.11 -4.85 21.70
C HIS A 6 12.27 -4.28 23.11
N SER A 7 12.13 -2.95 23.28
CA SER A 7 12.20 -2.29 24.58
C SER A 7 11.18 -2.82 25.59
N PHE A 8 10.00 -3.28 25.12
CA PHE A 8 9.02 -3.90 26.01
C PHE A 8 9.55 -5.21 26.58
N THR A 9 10.16 -6.06 25.75
CA THR A 9 10.79 -7.30 26.21
C THR A 9 11.94 -7.01 27.18
N LEU A 10 12.76 -5.99 26.88
CA LEU A 10 13.90 -5.59 27.71
C LEU A 10 13.52 -4.98 29.06
N LEU A 11 12.27 -4.56 29.27
CA LEU A 11 11.78 -4.06 30.56
C LEU A 11 11.38 -5.18 31.54
N HIS A 12 11.32 -6.42 31.08
CA HIS A 12 10.95 -7.59 31.89
C HIS A 12 12.21 -8.39 32.24
N ASP A 13 12.16 -9.15 33.31
CA ASP A 13 13.28 -9.98 33.75
C ASP A 13 13.54 -11.16 32.80
N SER A 14 12.54 -11.54 32.00
CA SER A 14 12.65 -12.57 30.97
C SER A 14 11.72 -12.33 29.81
N GLU A 15 12.06 -12.87 28.62
CA GLU A 15 11.19 -12.84 27.45
C GLU A 15 9.85 -13.55 27.70
N LYS A 16 9.85 -14.58 28.55
CA LYS A 16 8.64 -15.27 28.96
C LYS A 16 7.67 -14.33 29.69
N GLU A 17 8.16 -13.59 30.67
CA GLU A 17 7.34 -12.60 31.40
C GLU A 17 6.80 -11.51 30.49
N ALA A 18 7.61 -11.03 29.52
CA ALA A 18 7.13 -10.07 28.52
C ALA A 18 5.99 -10.64 27.68
N PHE A 19 6.11 -11.88 27.22
CA PHE A 19 5.05 -12.53 26.44
C PHE A 19 3.79 -12.78 27.28
N GLU A 20 3.95 -13.24 28.52
CA GLU A 20 2.82 -13.42 29.46
C GLU A 20 2.11 -12.07 29.73
N ALA A 21 2.85 -11.00 29.96
CA ALA A 21 2.28 -9.66 30.17
C ALA A 21 1.54 -9.15 28.93
N GLN A 22 2.09 -9.35 27.74
CA GLN A 22 1.43 -8.95 26.50
C GLN A 22 0.16 -9.78 26.26
N ILE A 23 0.21 -11.09 26.46
CA ILE A 23 -0.95 -11.98 26.32
C ILE A 23 -2.04 -11.64 27.34
N ALA A 24 -1.66 -11.33 28.58
CA ALA A 24 -2.63 -10.93 29.61
C ALA A 24 -3.34 -9.61 29.26
N SER A 25 -2.63 -8.67 28.66
CA SER A 25 -3.18 -7.36 28.27
C SER A 25 -3.99 -7.40 26.98
N MET A 26 -3.55 -8.15 25.97
CA MET A 26 -4.07 -8.09 24.60
C MET A 26 -4.78 -9.36 24.15
N GLY A 27 -4.73 -10.40 24.97
CA GLY A 27 -5.22 -11.74 24.64
C GLY A 27 -4.23 -12.55 23.78
N PRO A 28 -4.51 -13.85 23.61
CA PRO A 28 -3.67 -14.75 22.80
C PRO A 28 -3.69 -14.39 21.30
N ASP A 29 -4.67 -13.61 20.86
CA ASP A 29 -4.80 -13.12 19.49
C ASP A 29 -3.93 -11.88 19.22
N THR A 30 -2.75 -11.85 19.82
CA THR A 30 -1.74 -10.78 19.66
C THR A 30 -0.64 -11.19 18.69
N THR A 31 0.26 -10.26 18.36
CA THR A 31 1.47 -10.50 17.59
C THR A 31 2.69 -10.41 18.51
N LEU A 32 3.38 -11.50 18.72
CA LEU A 32 4.57 -11.56 19.58
C LEU A 32 5.85 -11.31 18.77
N LEU A 33 6.71 -10.44 19.25
CA LEU A 33 8.02 -10.11 18.67
C LEU A 33 9.02 -11.18 19.13
N VAL A 34 9.57 -11.96 18.21
CA VAL A 34 10.32 -13.18 18.53
C VAL A 34 11.82 -13.09 18.30
N ASP A 35 12.32 -11.95 17.85
CA ASP A 35 13.73 -11.76 17.51
C ASP A 35 14.48 -10.84 18.49
N THR A 36 14.04 -10.78 19.76
CA THR A 36 14.79 -10.03 20.77
C THR A 36 16.05 -10.78 21.22
N TYR A 37 15.98 -12.11 21.33
CA TYR A 37 17.09 -12.97 21.74
C TYR A 37 17.28 -14.16 20.78
N ASP A 38 16.69 -15.30 21.10
CA ASP A 38 16.79 -16.54 20.31
C ASP A 38 15.45 -16.84 19.65
N ILE A 39 15.39 -16.70 18.35
CA ILE A 39 14.14 -16.85 17.57
C ILE A 39 13.51 -18.22 17.76
N PRO A 40 14.22 -19.35 17.61
CA PRO A 40 13.64 -20.67 17.84
C PRO A 40 13.04 -20.87 19.24
N ALA A 41 13.71 -20.40 20.29
CA ALA A 41 13.22 -20.48 21.66
C ALA A 41 11.96 -19.59 21.84
N ALA A 42 11.98 -18.38 21.32
CA ALA A 42 10.85 -17.44 21.38
C ALA A 42 9.61 -17.96 20.63
N VAL A 43 9.76 -18.51 19.44
CA VAL A 43 8.66 -19.11 18.67
C VAL A 43 8.03 -20.29 19.42
N LYS A 44 8.85 -21.18 19.97
CA LYS A 44 8.36 -22.30 20.80
C LYS A 44 7.57 -21.78 22.00
N MET A 45 8.12 -20.81 22.72
CA MET A 45 7.50 -20.19 23.89
C MET A 45 6.17 -19.51 23.52
N ALA A 46 6.11 -18.79 22.42
CA ALA A 46 4.88 -18.14 21.93
C ALA A 46 3.76 -19.15 21.68
N VAL A 47 4.08 -20.30 21.10
CA VAL A 47 3.11 -21.38 20.84
C VAL A 47 2.67 -22.03 22.16
N GLU A 48 3.60 -22.31 23.07
CA GLU A 48 3.30 -22.95 24.36
C GLU A 48 2.42 -22.07 25.25
N LEU A 49 2.77 -20.80 25.43
CA LEU A 49 2.02 -19.85 26.27
C LEU A 49 0.60 -19.56 25.77
N THR A 50 0.38 -19.67 24.46
CA THR A 50 -0.95 -19.44 23.88
C THR A 50 -1.74 -20.71 23.61
N GLY A 51 -1.18 -21.89 23.93
CA GLY A 51 -1.79 -23.19 23.60
C GLY A 51 -1.99 -23.37 22.10
N GLY A 52 -1.05 -22.88 21.29
CA GLY A 52 -1.09 -22.92 19.82
C GLY A 52 -2.00 -21.87 19.16
N LYS A 53 -2.49 -20.88 19.91
CA LYS A 53 -3.47 -19.88 19.44
C LYS A 53 -2.85 -18.50 19.16
N VAL A 54 -1.53 -18.36 19.19
CA VAL A 54 -0.89 -17.08 18.83
C VAL A 54 -1.26 -16.69 17.41
N ALA A 55 -1.81 -15.47 17.25
CA ALA A 55 -2.28 -15.02 15.93
C ALA A 55 -1.12 -14.77 14.96
N ALA A 56 -0.02 -14.20 15.45
CA ALA A 56 1.15 -13.96 14.62
C ALA A 56 2.43 -13.90 15.46
N VAL A 57 3.55 -14.14 14.79
CA VAL A 57 4.89 -13.84 15.27
C VAL A 57 5.52 -12.77 14.37
N ARG A 58 6.31 -11.86 14.94
CA ARG A 58 6.97 -10.78 14.22
C ARG A 58 8.49 -10.93 14.25
N ILE A 59 9.09 -10.75 13.08
CA ILE A 59 10.52 -10.74 12.83
C ILE A 59 10.89 -9.34 12.33
N ASP A 60 11.85 -8.68 12.96
CA ASP A 60 12.22 -7.28 12.69
C ASP A 60 13.64 -7.11 12.17
N SER A 61 14.45 -8.16 12.17
CA SER A 61 15.87 -8.09 11.89
C SER A 61 16.44 -9.35 11.19
N GLY A 62 17.65 -9.21 10.66
CA GLY A 62 18.38 -10.31 10.00
C GLY A 62 17.93 -10.55 8.55
N ASP A 63 18.22 -11.75 8.05
CA ASP A 63 17.72 -12.21 6.75
C ASP A 63 16.26 -12.64 6.88
N LEU A 64 15.37 -11.69 6.63
CA LEU A 64 13.92 -11.87 6.80
C LEU A 64 13.37 -13.03 5.98
N GLY A 65 13.90 -13.26 4.75
CA GLY A 65 13.42 -14.31 3.86
C GLY A 65 13.76 -15.70 4.42
N SER A 66 15.02 -15.94 4.71
CA SER A 66 15.49 -17.21 5.28
C SER A 66 14.89 -17.48 6.65
N THR A 67 14.86 -16.46 7.51
CA THR A 67 14.27 -16.57 8.86
C THR A 67 12.77 -16.89 8.79
N ALA A 68 12.01 -16.28 7.88
CA ALA A 68 10.59 -16.60 7.72
C ALA A 68 10.34 -18.06 7.31
N VAL A 69 11.22 -18.62 6.46
CA VAL A 69 11.14 -20.06 6.08
C VAL A 69 11.38 -20.96 7.29
N GLU A 70 12.40 -20.67 8.09
CA GLU A 70 12.72 -21.44 9.29
C GLU A 70 11.62 -21.35 10.34
N VAL A 71 11.11 -20.14 10.59
CA VAL A 71 10.00 -19.90 11.53
C VAL A 71 8.73 -20.59 11.06
N ARG A 72 8.41 -20.57 9.76
CA ARG A 72 7.23 -21.26 9.23
C ARG A 72 7.33 -22.77 9.46
N ARG A 73 8.50 -23.35 9.14
CA ARG A 73 8.74 -24.77 9.38
C ARG A 73 8.55 -25.13 10.87
N GLN A 74 9.13 -24.36 11.78
CA GLN A 74 9.01 -24.59 13.20
C GLN A 74 7.57 -24.46 13.70
N LEU A 75 6.83 -23.44 13.28
CA LEU A 75 5.41 -23.27 13.62
C LEU A 75 4.56 -24.46 13.13
N ASP A 76 4.87 -24.99 11.94
CA ASP A 76 4.17 -26.16 11.39
C ASP A 76 4.47 -27.42 12.20
N GLU A 77 5.73 -27.64 12.60
CA GLU A 77 6.16 -28.74 13.47
C GLU A 77 5.52 -28.67 14.86
N LEU A 78 5.32 -27.46 15.39
CA LEU A 78 4.62 -27.21 16.66
C LEU A 78 3.09 -27.26 16.55
N GLY A 79 2.54 -27.54 15.36
CA GLY A 79 1.09 -27.59 15.12
C GLY A 79 0.41 -26.25 14.97
N ALA A 80 1.14 -25.12 15.02
CA ALA A 80 0.64 -23.75 14.92
C ALA A 80 0.51 -23.27 13.46
N LYS A 81 -0.08 -24.09 12.59
CA LYS A 81 -0.17 -23.84 11.13
C LYS A 81 -0.93 -22.58 10.74
N GLN A 82 -1.81 -22.09 11.61
CA GLN A 82 -2.61 -20.89 11.35
C GLN A 82 -1.91 -19.59 11.79
N THR A 83 -0.84 -19.69 12.58
CA THR A 83 -0.06 -18.55 13.04
C THR A 83 0.57 -17.83 11.86
N LYS A 84 0.35 -16.51 11.79
CA LYS A 84 0.86 -15.65 10.73
C LYS A 84 2.29 -15.20 11.00
N ILE A 85 3.04 -14.96 9.94
CA ILE A 85 4.38 -14.37 10.02
C ILE A 85 4.29 -12.92 9.55
N VAL A 86 4.68 -12.01 10.44
CA VAL A 86 4.79 -10.58 10.18
C VAL A 86 6.26 -10.22 10.10
N VAL A 87 6.69 -9.56 9.05
CA VAL A 87 8.03 -9.00 8.96
C VAL A 87 7.97 -7.49 8.99
N THR A 88 8.90 -6.91 9.69
CA THR A 88 9.12 -5.47 9.80
C THR A 88 10.62 -5.21 9.56
N SER A 89 11.07 -4.04 9.74
CA SER A 89 12.40 -3.50 9.47
C SER A 89 12.28 -2.32 8.50
N ASP A 90 13.37 -1.87 7.89
CA ASP A 90 13.35 -0.78 6.89
C ASP A 90 12.84 -1.28 5.52
N LEU A 91 11.56 -1.71 5.50
CA LEU A 91 10.93 -2.23 4.29
C LEU A 91 10.51 -1.12 3.33
N ASP A 92 10.67 -1.41 2.06
CA ASP A 92 10.16 -0.65 0.93
C ASP A 92 9.48 -1.58 -0.09
N GLU A 93 8.97 -1.03 -1.18
CA GLU A 93 8.30 -1.79 -2.24
C GLU A 93 9.19 -2.84 -2.89
N TYR A 94 10.49 -2.60 -2.99
CA TYR A 94 11.45 -3.53 -3.61
C TYR A 94 11.77 -4.70 -2.68
N THR A 95 11.99 -4.42 -1.40
CA THR A 95 12.22 -5.44 -0.38
C THR A 95 10.99 -6.32 -0.21
N ILE A 96 9.78 -5.74 -0.21
CA ILE A 96 8.53 -6.50 -0.16
C ILE A 96 8.38 -7.39 -1.39
N ALA A 97 8.71 -6.89 -2.59
CA ALA A 97 8.69 -7.70 -3.81
C ALA A 97 9.70 -8.86 -3.75
N ALA A 98 10.88 -8.64 -3.19
CA ALA A 98 11.88 -9.70 -2.99
C ALA A 98 11.42 -10.77 -2.00
N LEU A 99 10.64 -10.39 -0.98
CA LEU A 99 10.07 -11.29 0.02
C LEU A 99 8.82 -12.05 -0.46
N ALA A 100 8.32 -11.79 -1.67
CA ALA A 100 7.09 -12.41 -2.19
C ALA A 100 7.13 -13.94 -2.29
N ALA A 101 8.33 -14.53 -2.38
CA ALA A 101 8.52 -15.98 -2.40
C ALA A 101 8.65 -16.61 -1.00
N ALA A 102 8.84 -15.80 0.04
CA ALA A 102 8.95 -16.25 1.42
C ALA A 102 7.56 -16.40 2.06
N PRO A 103 7.40 -17.26 3.08
CA PRO A 103 6.12 -17.48 3.76
C PRO A 103 5.78 -16.33 4.72
N VAL A 104 5.71 -15.12 4.19
CA VAL A 104 5.36 -13.89 4.92
C VAL A 104 3.91 -13.54 4.65
N ASP A 105 3.13 -13.34 5.71
CA ASP A 105 1.71 -13.00 5.60
C ASP A 105 1.45 -11.49 5.65
N ARG A 106 2.30 -10.72 6.33
CA ARG A 106 2.11 -9.28 6.56
C ARG A 106 3.43 -8.54 6.62
N PHE A 107 3.40 -7.29 6.21
CA PHE A 107 4.54 -6.39 6.22
C PHE A 107 4.24 -5.14 7.06
N GLY A 108 5.18 -4.75 7.91
CA GLY A 108 5.15 -3.47 8.61
C GLY A 108 6.12 -2.50 7.95
N VAL A 109 5.57 -1.43 7.38
CA VAL A 109 6.35 -0.39 6.68
C VAL A 109 6.21 0.92 7.46
N GLY A 110 7.32 1.50 7.81
CA GLY A 110 7.40 2.76 8.57
C GLY A 110 8.00 3.90 7.75
N THR A 111 9.30 4.08 7.87
CA THR A 111 10.07 5.20 7.31
C THR A 111 9.81 5.41 5.82
N SER A 112 9.88 4.33 5.01
CA SER A 112 9.68 4.42 3.56
C SER A 112 8.30 4.97 3.20
N LEU A 113 7.24 4.56 3.92
CA LEU A 113 5.89 5.08 3.70
C LEU A 113 5.81 6.58 4.05
N VAL A 114 6.35 6.98 5.21
CA VAL A 114 6.29 8.37 5.69
C VAL A 114 7.10 9.31 4.82
N THR A 115 8.26 8.87 4.34
CA THR A 115 9.15 9.67 3.46
C THR A 115 8.80 9.56 1.98
N GLY A 116 7.83 8.71 1.60
CA GLY A 116 7.41 8.49 0.22
C GLY A 116 8.42 7.69 -0.61
N SER A 117 9.26 6.86 0.01
CA SER A 117 10.22 5.96 -0.67
C SER A 117 11.04 6.65 -1.77
N GLY A 118 11.57 7.85 -1.49
CA GLY A 118 12.30 8.66 -2.48
C GLY A 118 11.40 9.51 -3.40
N HIS A 119 10.08 9.48 -3.20
CA HIS A 119 9.08 10.31 -3.88
C HIS A 119 8.30 11.15 -2.87
N PRO A 120 8.91 12.13 -2.21
CA PRO A 120 8.31 12.86 -1.09
C PRO A 120 7.14 13.76 -1.50
N THR A 121 6.93 13.96 -2.80
CA THR A 121 5.84 14.78 -3.34
C THR A 121 5.12 14.06 -4.48
N ALA A 122 3.82 14.29 -4.62
CA ALA A 122 3.04 13.79 -5.73
C ALA A 122 3.32 14.52 -7.06
N GLY A 123 4.00 15.67 -7.01
CA GLY A 123 4.42 16.40 -8.20
C GLY A 123 3.28 17.02 -9.03
N PHE A 124 2.10 17.22 -8.43
CA PHE A 124 0.97 17.86 -9.10
C PHE A 124 1.24 19.34 -9.34
N VAL A 125 0.82 19.82 -10.51
CA VAL A 125 0.87 21.24 -10.88
C VAL A 125 -0.41 21.63 -11.62
N TYR A 126 -0.82 22.89 -11.45
CA TYR A 126 -1.88 23.46 -12.28
C TYR A 126 -1.28 24.02 -13.57
N LYS A 127 -2.02 23.83 -14.67
CA LYS A 127 -1.71 24.42 -15.96
C LYS A 127 -2.88 25.29 -16.40
N LEU A 128 -2.62 26.55 -16.74
CA LEU A 128 -3.61 27.37 -17.42
C LEU A 128 -3.81 26.81 -18.83
N VAL A 129 -5.03 26.51 -19.17
CA VAL A 129 -5.41 25.92 -20.47
C VAL A 129 -6.37 26.78 -21.25
N ALA A 130 -7.04 27.74 -20.61
CA ALA A 130 -7.86 28.76 -21.26
C ALA A 130 -8.03 29.97 -20.35
N HIS A 131 -8.35 31.09 -20.91
CA HIS A 131 -8.82 32.29 -20.21
C HIS A 131 -9.92 33.00 -21.02
N THR A 132 -10.69 33.87 -20.37
CA THR A 132 -11.71 34.69 -21.04
C THR A 132 -11.62 36.12 -20.56
N ASP A 133 -12.00 37.04 -21.43
CA ASP A 133 -12.23 38.47 -21.10
C ASP A 133 -13.74 38.74 -20.83
N GLY A 134 -14.56 37.70 -20.79
CA GLY A 134 -15.99 37.78 -20.58
C GLY A 134 -16.83 37.60 -21.84
N ALA A 135 -16.23 37.60 -23.02
CA ALA A 135 -16.90 37.39 -24.31
C ALA A 135 -16.68 35.98 -24.83
N GLU A 136 -15.43 35.58 -25.01
CA GLU A 136 -15.08 34.26 -25.54
C GLU A 136 -13.94 33.64 -24.75
N TRP A 137 -13.83 32.33 -24.81
CA TRP A 137 -12.72 31.57 -24.23
C TRP A 137 -11.56 31.49 -25.22
N THR A 138 -10.40 31.90 -24.80
CA THR A 138 -9.13 31.75 -25.54
C THR A 138 -8.35 30.60 -24.97
N GLU A 139 -8.13 29.54 -25.73
CA GLU A 139 -7.30 28.41 -25.34
C GLU A 139 -5.83 28.77 -25.34
N VAL A 140 -5.12 28.34 -24.32
CA VAL A 140 -3.66 28.59 -24.20
C VAL A 140 -2.95 27.29 -23.79
N ALA A 141 -1.72 27.15 -24.27
CA ALA A 141 -0.92 25.99 -23.98
C ALA A 141 0.56 26.36 -23.88
N LYS A 142 1.29 25.71 -22.97
CA LYS A 142 2.74 25.79 -22.96
C LYS A 142 3.31 24.87 -24.05
N THR A 143 4.05 25.44 -24.97
CA THR A 143 4.77 24.71 -26.02
C THR A 143 6.27 24.87 -25.82
N SER A 144 6.92 23.89 -25.20
CA SER A 144 8.38 23.88 -25.08
C SER A 144 8.91 22.52 -25.54
N LYS A 145 10.18 22.50 -26.01
CA LYS A 145 10.80 21.26 -26.53
C LYS A 145 10.68 20.04 -25.61
N ALA A 146 10.68 20.26 -24.30
CA ALA A 146 10.65 19.17 -23.32
C ALA A 146 9.27 18.91 -22.71
N LYS A 147 8.32 19.83 -22.81
CA LYS A 147 6.99 19.74 -22.18
C LYS A 147 5.95 20.46 -23.02
N THR A 148 5.16 19.68 -23.74
CA THR A 148 4.03 20.18 -24.51
C THR A 148 2.74 19.80 -23.79
N ASN A 149 1.82 20.76 -23.67
CA ASN A 149 0.44 20.51 -23.25
C ASN A 149 -0.52 21.10 -24.28
N ARG A 150 -1.78 20.65 -24.24
CA ARG A 150 -2.83 21.18 -25.11
C ARG A 150 -3.69 22.18 -24.35
N GLY A 151 -4.18 23.21 -25.03
CA GLY A 151 -5.16 24.16 -24.51
C GLY A 151 -6.55 23.56 -24.38
N GLY A 152 -7.46 24.34 -23.83
CA GLY A 152 -8.88 24.01 -23.72
C GLY A 152 -9.24 23.06 -22.58
N GLU A 153 -10.54 22.96 -22.34
CA GLU A 153 -11.12 21.98 -21.39
C GLU A 153 -10.94 20.56 -21.92
N LYS A 154 -10.70 19.63 -21.04
CA LYS A 154 -10.47 18.24 -21.41
C LYS A 154 -11.28 17.29 -20.55
N ILE A 155 -11.94 16.36 -21.20
CA ILE A 155 -12.55 15.19 -20.59
C ILE A 155 -11.53 14.07 -20.70
N ALA A 156 -11.36 13.30 -19.64
CA ALA A 156 -10.52 12.10 -19.61
C ALA A 156 -11.37 10.86 -19.35
N SER A 157 -11.20 9.86 -20.18
CA SER A 157 -11.89 8.57 -20.04
C SER A 157 -10.92 7.41 -20.29
N ARG A 158 -11.32 6.21 -19.88
CA ARG A 158 -10.55 4.98 -20.03
C ARG A 158 -11.33 3.97 -20.86
N LEU A 159 -10.73 3.50 -21.93
CA LEU A 159 -11.23 2.36 -22.70
C LEU A 159 -10.93 1.07 -21.95
N ILE A 160 -11.96 0.24 -21.79
CA ILE A 160 -11.87 -1.06 -21.14
C ILE A 160 -12.35 -2.12 -22.11
N GLU A 161 -11.49 -3.07 -22.44
CA GLU A 161 -11.76 -4.18 -23.33
C GLU A 161 -11.63 -5.49 -22.54
N SER A 162 -12.69 -6.27 -22.53
CA SER A 162 -12.72 -7.54 -21.75
C SER A 162 -12.28 -7.40 -20.30
N GLY A 163 -12.65 -6.28 -19.64
CA GLY A 163 -12.33 -5.99 -18.25
C GLY A 163 -10.92 -5.44 -18.01
N THR A 164 -10.13 -5.19 -19.06
CA THR A 164 -8.77 -4.64 -18.95
C THR A 164 -8.68 -3.30 -19.68
N ALA A 165 -8.01 -2.34 -19.06
CA ALA A 165 -7.77 -1.03 -19.67
C ALA A 165 -6.86 -1.16 -20.90
N SER A 166 -7.32 -0.63 -22.04
CA SER A 166 -6.59 -0.65 -23.32
C SER A 166 -6.01 0.70 -23.72
N ALA A 167 -6.66 1.81 -23.32
CA ALA A 167 -6.16 3.16 -23.55
C ALA A 167 -6.81 4.18 -22.59
N GLU A 168 -6.17 5.35 -22.45
CA GLU A 168 -6.80 6.54 -21.89
C GLU A 168 -7.05 7.56 -23.00
N LEU A 169 -8.28 8.09 -23.05
CA LEU A 169 -8.69 9.08 -24.03
C LEU A 169 -8.73 10.46 -23.39
N ILE A 170 -8.19 11.44 -24.06
CA ILE A 170 -8.24 12.86 -23.66
C ILE A 170 -8.99 13.64 -24.73
N GLY A 171 -10.10 14.25 -24.35
CA GLY A 171 -11.01 14.98 -25.25
C GLY A 171 -12.23 14.17 -25.66
N SER A 172 -12.40 12.94 -25.16
CA SER A 172 -13.55 12.07 -25.45
C SER A 172 -14.10 11.43 -24.18
N ASP A 173 -15.42 11.28 -24.11
CA ASP A 173 -16.18 10.62 -23.05
C ASP A 173 -16.63 9.19 -23.43
N SER A 174 -16.11 8.65 -24.53
CA SER A 174 -16.54 7.33 -25.05
C SER A 174 -16.09 6.13 -24.20
N GLY A 175 -15.31 6.36 -23.12
CA GLY A 175 -14.92 5.35 -22.15
C GLY A 175 -15.49 5.62 -20.75
N ARG A 176 -15.00 4.88 -19.74
CA ARG A 176 -15.30 5.19 -18.35
C ARG A 176 -14.61 6.51 -17.95
N LEU A 177 -15.38 7.48 -17.49
CA LEU A 177 -14.84 8.77 -17.05
C LEU A 177 -13.82 8.60 -15.92
N LEU A 178 -12.72 9.35 -16.01
CA LEU A 178 -11.66 9.39 -15.00
C LEU A 178 -11.78 10.61 -14.06
N GLN A 179 -12.67 11.53 -14.39
CA GLN A 179 -12.91 12.76 -13.65
C GLN A 179 -14.24 12.67 -12.92
N VAL A 180 -14.31 13.28 -11.75
CA VAL A 180 -15.53 13.43 -10.94
C VAL A 180 -15.62 14.87 -10.43
N ASP A 181 -16.84 15.40 -10.37
CA ASP A 181 -17.09 16.73 -9.83
C ASP A 181 -17.03 16.68 -8.29
N LEU A 182 -16.00 17.28 -7.71
CA LEU A 182 -15.87 17.41 -6.26
C LEU A 182 -16.61 18.62 -5.70
N MET A 183 -16.84 19.64 -6.54
CA MET A 183 -17.50 20.88 -6.15
C MET A 183 -18.21 21.47 -7.38
N ILE A 184 -19.48 21.82 -7.22
CA ILE A 184 -20.30 22.48 -8.24
C ILE A 184 -20.84 23.78 -7.65
N GLU A 185 -20.65 24.90 -8.34
CA GLU A 185 -21.09 26.25 -7.88
C GLU A 185 -20.69 26.56 -6.43
N GLY A 186 -19.47 26.22 -6.02
CA GLY A 186 -18.97 26.43 -4.67
C GLY A 186 -19.52 25.46 -3.63
N LYS A 187 -20.36 24.51 -3.98
CA LYS A 187 -20.91 23.49 -3.08
C LYS A 187 -20.16 22.18 -3.25
N ALA A 188 -19.50 21.73 -2.18
CA ALA A 188 -18.80 20.45 -2.18
C ALA A 188 -19.78 19.28 -2.21
N ASP A 189 -19.43 18.24 -2.96
CA ASP A 189 -20.16 16.97 -2.90
C ASP A 189 -19.73 16.19 -1.65
N TYR A 190 -20.63 16.07 -0.69
CA TYR A 190 -20.37 15.44 0.60
C TYR A 190 -20.05 13.94 0.52
N GLN A 191 -20.35 13.27 -0.60
CA GLN A 191 -19.98 11.87 -0.78
C GLN A 191 -18.46 11.65 -0.81
N TYR A 192 -17.70 12.68 -1.19
CA TYR A 192 -16.23 12.64 -1.25
C TYR A 192 -15.55 13.19 0.01
N LEU A 193 -16.32 13.55 1.04
CA LEU A 193 -15.78 14.16 2.26
C LEU A 193 -15.76 13.19 3.45
N GLY A 194 -14.86 13.46 4.39
CA GLY A 194 -14.75 12.72 5.66
C GLY A 194 -14.44 11.25 5.49
N GLN A 195 -14.74 10.44 6.49
CA GLN A 195 -14.46 9.00 6.49
C GLN A 195 -15.16 8.25 5.35
N LYS A 196 -16.38 8.64 5.01
CA LYS A 196 -17.14 8.04 3.89
C LYS A 196 -16.40 8.25 2.58
N GLY A 197 -15.92 9.47 2.32
CA GLY A 197 -15.14 9.79 1.12
C GLY A 197 -13.83 9.02 1.05
N VAL A 198 -13.11 8.87 2.17
CA VAL A 198 -11.88 8.06 2.22
C VAL A 198 -12.15 6.59 1.87
N MET A 199 -13.23 6.02 2.40
CA MET A 199 -13.61 4.63 2.09
C MET A 199 -14.03 4.46 0.64
N ALA A 200 -14.76 5.42 0.07
CA ALA A 200 -15.12 5.43 -1.34
C ALA A 200 -13.87 5.54 -2.25
N ALA A 201 -12.93 6.42 -1.91
CA ALA A 201 -11.66 6.57 -2.63
C ALA A 201 -10.83 5.28 -2.59
N LYS A 202 -10.79 4.59 -1.44
CA LYS A 202 -10.10 3.31 -1.30
C LYS A 202 -10.73 2.23 -2.18
N ALA A 203 -12.05 2.13 -2.21
CA ALA A 203 -12.76 1.18 -3.08
C ALA A 203 -12.47 1.50 -4.56
N HIS A 204 -12.62 2.76 -4.97
CA HIS A 204 -12.31 3.22 -6.32
C HIS A 204 -10.86 2.92 -6.74
N HIS A 205 -9.89 3.12 -5.83
CA HIS A 205 -8.49 2.77 -6.10
C HIS A 205 -8.31 1.28 -6.41
N LEU A 206 -8.95 0.41 -5.63
CA LEU A 206 -8.86 -1.04 -5.84
C LEU A 206 -9.47 -1.45 -7.19
N ASP A 207 -10.64 -0.92 -7.51
CA ASP A 207 -11.33 -1.19 -8.78
C ASP A 207 -10.52 -0.67 -9.98
N ALA A 208 -10.06 0.59 -9.91
CA ALA A 208 -9.27 1.20 -10.97
C ALA A 208 -7.92 0.50 -11.19
N LYS A 209 -7.31 -0.04 -10.12
CA LYS A 209 -6.10 -0.85 -10.21
C LYS A 209 -6.37 -2.23 -10.83
N ALA A 210 -7.50 -2.85 -10.51
CA ALA A 210 -7.88 -4.15 -11.06
C ALA A 210 -8.13 -4.12 -12.58
N GLU A 211 -8.50 -2.98 -13.13
CA GLU A 211 -8.65 -2.77 -14.56
C GLU A 211 -7.32 -2.71 -15.33
N LEU A 212 -6.21 -2.44 -14.65
CA LEU A 212 -4.93 -2.26 -15.33
C LEU A 212 -4.32 -3.59 -15.80
N PRO A 213 -3.64 -3.61 -16.95
CA PRO A 213 -2.89 -4.78 -17.37
C PRO A 213 -1.78 -5.09 -16.36
N LYS A 214 -1.43 -6.37 -16.18
CA LYS A 214 -0.41 -6.81 -15.21
C LYS A 214 0.93 -6.08 -15.34
N THR A 215 1.29 -5.67 -16.55
CA THR A 215 2.50 -4.89 -16.83
C THR A 215 2.51 -3.51 -16.18
N ALA A 216 1.34 -2.94 -15.86
CA ALA A 216 1.23 -1.66 -15.14
C ALA A 216 1.65 -1.77 -13.66
N LEU A 217 1.67 -2.98 -13.10
CA LEU A 217 1.99 -3.22 -11.69
C LEU A 217 3.49 -3.49 -11.44
N ARG A 218 4.32 -3.37 -12.47
CA ARG A 218 5.78 -3.52 -12.32
C ARG A 218 6.36 -2.35 -11.52
N LEU A 219 7.39 -2.63 -10.71
CA LEU A 219 8.13 -1.62 -9.95
C LEU A 219 9.22 -0.93 -10.79
N SER A 220 9.65 -1.54 -11.89
CA SER A 220 10.67 -0.97 -12.78
C SER A 220 10.11 0.21 -13.58
N LYS A 221 10.94 1.23 -13.81
CA LYS A 221 10.64 2.30 -14.77
C LYS A 221 10.51 1.72 -16.18
N GLY A 222 9.64 2.30 -17.00
CA GLY A 222 9.43 1.90 -18.38
C GLY A 222 8.34 2.74 -19.05
N GLU A 223 8.00 2.38 -20.27
CA GLU A 223 6.92 3.00 -21.02
C GLU A 223 5.57 2.81 -20.31
N PRO A 224 4.62 3.73 -20.49
CA PRO A 224 3.26 3.58 -20.01
C PRO A 224 2.66 2.23 -20.42
N ALA A 225 1.96 1.56 -19.51
CA ALA A 225 1.38 0.26 -19.76
C ALA A 225 0.18 0.29 -20.74
N ILE A 226 -0.45 1.45 -20.85
CA ILE A 226 -1.52 1.75 -21.81
C ILE A 226 -1.23 3.11 -22.47
N PRO A 227 -1.58 3.28 -23.75
CA PRO A 227 -1.36 4.54 -24.45
C PRO A 227 -2.34 5.62 -23.97
N THR A 228 -1.93 6.89 -24.09
CA THR A 228 -2.81 8.05 -23.99
C THR A 228 -3.10 8.55 -25.41
N ILE A 229 -4.36 8.58 -25.77
CA ILE A 229 -4.85 9.03 -27.09
C ILE A 229 -5.57 10.34 -26.92
N PHE A 230 -5.24 11.30 -27.76
CA PHE A 230 -5.89 12.61 -27.82
C PHE A 230 -6.80 12.67 -29.04
N SER A 231 -8.08 13.00 -28.80
CA SER A 231 -9.08 13.26 -29.84
C SER A 231 -9.10 14.75 -30.18
#